data_bfdbf35114d83f056b53a61a1cf5b72c
#
_entry.id   bfdbf35114d83f056b53a61a1cf5b72c
#
_cell.length_a   1.000
_cell.length_b   1.000
_cell.length_c   1.000
_cell.angle_alpha   90.00
_cell.angle_beta   90.00
_cell.angle_gamma   90.00
#
_symmetry.space_group_name_H-M   'P 1'
#
loop_
_entity.id
_entity.type
_entity.pdbx_description
1 polymer ?
#
loop_
_entity_poly.entity_id
_entity_poly.type
_entity_poly.pdbx_seq_one_letter_code
_entity_poly.pdbx_strand_id
1 'polypeptide(L)'
;MKKSLACLTASILAIASLPVSAGAAAFNPFPLGDVDQDTFITSHDAAMVSRYILRGDNRLTDKQLKQADINQDGVVDQTDADLIHQQAVENGYWLGDADLDGKLSIDDAFQIAQEYSKNAAILRGDLNVPWMHFSGLQANLANTTGFPYLDFSLDNAMNVLQYYSHCAAGHDFGISPYERDVFRNADGQRCYYFDPHDSIYHENS
;
A
#
# COMPACT_ATOMS: atom_id res chain seq x y z
N MET A 1 -61.44 36.08 50.71
CA MET A 1 -60.71 35.86 49.47
C MET A 1 -59.23 36.17 49.69
N LYS A 2 -58.37 35.20 49.93
CA LYS A 2 -56.93 35.38 50.16
C LYS A 2 -56.26 34.69 49.04
N LYS A 3 -55.55 35.44 48.21
CA LYS A 3 -54.71 34.92 47.12
C LYS A 3 -53.34 34.62 47.73
N SER A 4 -52.92 33.35 47.68
CA SER A 4 -51.62 32.93 48.09
C SER A 4 -50.65 33.04 46.87
N LEU A 5 -49.57 33.79 47.08
CA LEU A 5 -48.51 33.98 46.13
C LEU A 5 -47.51 32.82 46.25
N ALA A 6 -47.40 32.01 45.21
CA ALA A 6 -46.42 30.92 45.19
C ALA A 6 -45.06 31.49 44.81
N CYS A 7 -44.10 31.26 45.67
CA CYS A 7 -42.70 31.67 45.49
C CYS A 7 -42.02 30.60 44.61
N LEU A 8 -41.61 31.00 43.40
CA LEU A 8 -40.83 30.14 42.50
C LEU A 8 -39.34 30.27 42.92
N THR A 9 -38.83 29.22 43.52
CA THR A 9 -37.36 29.12 43.75
C THR A 9 -36.69 28.63 42.48
N ALA A 10 -35.93 29.50 41.83
CA ALA A 10 -35.08 29.15 40.70
C ALA A 10 -33.85 28.38 41.22
N SER A 11 -33.79 27.09 40.92
CA SER A 11 -32.61 26.29 41.14
C SER A 11 -31.60 26.60 40.02
N ILE A 12 -30.52 27.29 40.35
CA ILE A 12 -29.40 27.50 39.47
C ILE A 12 -28.62 26.19 39.35
N LEU A 13 -28.73 25.52 38.21
CA LEU A 13 -27.92 24.34 37.87
C LEU A 13 -26.52 24.82 37.55
N ALA A 14 -25.59 24.66 38.47
CA ALA A 14 -24.17 24.89 38.21
C ALA A 14 -23.67 23.81 37.27
N ILE A 15 -23.54 24.16 35.98
CA ILE A 15 -22.86 23.31 35.00
C ILE A 15 -21.36 23.41 35.33
N ALA A 16 -20.85 22.40 36.03
CA ALA A 16 -19.43 22.22 36.21
C ALA A 16 -18.80 22.01 34.80
N SER A 17 -18.11 23.01 34.30
CA SER A 17 -17.26 22.89 33.11
C SER A 17 -16.10 21.98 33.46
N LEU A 18 -16.22 20.71 33.13
CA LEU A 18 -15.07 19.80 33.10
C LEU A 18 -14.09 20.34 32.06
N PRO A 19 -12.79 20.47 32.40
CA PRO A 19 -11.81 20.77 31.37
C PRO A 19 -11.77 19.57 30.42
N VAL A 20 -12.34 19.72 29.23
CA VAL A 20 -12.09 18.83 28.12
C VAL A 20 -10.64 19.11 27.70
N SER A 21 -9.71 18.44 28.35
CA SER A 21 -8.38 18.24 27.82
C SER A 21 -8.51 17.19 26.70
N ALA A 22 -9.19 17.56 25.64
CA ALA A 22 -9.05 16.86 24.39
C ALA A 22 -7.66 17.25 23.86
N GLY A 23 -6.66 16.48 24.22
CA GLY A 23 -5.52 16.34 23.32
C GLY A 23 -6.15 15.92 21.99
N ALA A 24 -6.21 16.82 21.02
CA ALA A 24 -6.60 16.49 19.68
C ALA A 24 -5.59 15.46 19.22
N ALA A 25 -5.94 14.17 19.31
CA ALA A 25 -5.21 13.15 18.58
C ALA A 25 -5.16 13.66 17.14
N ALA A 26 -3.96 13.86 16.63
CA ALA A 26 -3.80 14.33 15.27
C ALA A 26 -4.63 13.40 14.40
N PHE A 27 -5.63 13.96 13.71
CA PHE A 27 -6.45 13.17 12.80
C PHE A 27 -5.53 12.58 11.76
N ASN A 28 -5.36 11.28 11.79
CA ASN A 28 -4.64 10.56 10.74
C ASN A 28 -5.67 10.11 9.71
N PRO A 29 -5.72 10.73 8.53
CA PRO A 29 -6.72 10.40 7.50
C PRO A 29 -6.45 9.05 6.83
N PHE A 30 -5.27 8.47 7.05
CA PHE A 30 -4.84 7.25 6.40
C PHE A 30 -5.09 6.05 7.31
N PRO A 31 -5.64 4.96 6.79
CA PRO A 31 -5.82 3.74 7.55
C PRO A 31 -4.46 3.15 7.97
N LEU A 32 -4.46 2.38 9.04
CA LEU A 32 -3.28 1.65 9.46
C LEU A 32 -2.97 0.58 8.41
N GLY A 33 -1.72 0.47 7.99
CA GLY A 33 -1.30 -0.35 6.86
C GLY A 33 -1.13 0.41 5.54
N ASP A 34 -1.68 1.64 5.43
CA ASP A 34 -1.47 2.54 4.29
C ASP A 34 -0.14 3.30 4.48
N VAL A 35 0.95 2.67 4.06
CA VAL A 35 2.31 3.12 4.33
C VAL A 35 2.71 4.28 3.43
N ASP A 36 2.29 4.28 2.17
CA ASP A 36 2.57 5.37 1.23
C ASP A 36 1.62 6.57 1.36
N GLN A 37 0.54 6.41 2.14
CA GLN A 37 -0.44 7.46 2.48
C GLN A 37 -1.26 7.92 1.26
N ASP A 38 -1.61 7.01 0.40
CA ASP A 38 -2.45 7.25 -0.77
C ASP A 38 -3.96 6.98 -0.51
N THR A 39 -4.32 6.53 0.69
CA THR A 39 -5.66 6.13 1.17
C THR A 39 -6.09 4.71 0.84
N PHE A 40 -5.26 3.95 0.15
CA PHE A 40 -5.51 2.54 -0.15
C PHE A 40 -4.51 1.66 0.59
N ILE A 41 -4.92 0.48 1.01
CA ILE A 41 -4.00 -0.57 1.48
C ILE A 41 -3.85 -1.56 0.34
N THR A 42 -2.66 -1.62 -0.22
CA THR A 42 -2.33 -2.38 -1.42
C THR A 42 -1.13 -3.31 -1.18
N SER A 43 -0.87 -4.21 -2.12
CA SER A 43 0.36 -5.01 -2.08
C SER A 43 1.64 -4.14 -2.17
N HIS A 44 1.54 -2.90 -2.67
CA HIS A 44 2.66 -1.97 -2.68
C HIS A 44 3.10 -1.59 -1.27
N ASP A 45 2.17 -1.36 -0.35
CA ASP A 45 2.49 -1.06 1.06
C ASP A 45 3.24 -2.22 1.71
N ALA A 46 2.79 -3.45 1.48
CA ALA A 46 3.49 -4.64 1.95
C ALA A 46 4.90 -4.75 1.33
N ALA A 47 5.05 -4.40 0.05
CA ALA A 47 6.35 -4.36 -0.62
C ALA A 47 7.30 -3.32 0.00
N MET A 48 6.79 -2.13 0.34
CA MET A 48 7.55 -1.10 1.02
C MET A 48 8.06 -1.56 2.39
N VAL A 49 7.19 -2.21 3.19
CA VAL A 49 7.56 -2.77 4.50
C VAL A 49 8.58 -3.89 4.35
N SER A 50 8.38 -4.82 3.41
CA SER A 50 9.33 -5.90 3.13
C SER A 50 10.71 -5.36 2.74
N ARG A 51 10.78 -4.33 1.90
CA ARG A 51 12.07 -3.70 1.55
C ARG A 51 12.74 -3.07 2.77
N TYR A 52 11.96 -2.40 3.60
CA TYR A 52 12.49 -1.81 4.83
C TYR A 52 13.15 -2.86 5.73
N ILE A 53 12.46 -3.99 6.01
CA ILE A 53 12.97 -5.01 6.93
C ILE A 53 14.07 -5.90 6.31
N LEU A 54 13.93 -6.30 5.04
CA LEU A 54 14.82 -7.28 4.41
C LEU A 54 16.06 -6.64 3.77
N ARG A 55 15.94 -5.40 3.29
CA ARG A 55 17.02 -4.68 2.61
C ARG A 55 17.64 -3.57 3.44
N GLY A 56 17.04 -3.23 4.60
CA GLY A 56 17.44 -2.07 5.37
C GLY A 56 17.20 -0.77 4.61
N ASP A 57 16.18 -0.73 3.76
CA ASP A 57 15.77 0.47 3.03
C ASP A 57 15.19 1.49 4.01
N ASN A 58 15.98 2.48 4.40
CA ASN A 58 15.64 3.46 5.42
C ASN A 58 14.90 4.70 4.87
N ARG A 59 14.27 4.59 3.68
CA ARG A 59 13.53 5.71 3.08
C ARG A 59 12.16 5.94 3.69
N LEU A 60 11.68 5.02 4.54
CA LEU A 60 10.45 5.23 5.28
C LEU A 60 10.64 6.28 6.37
N THR A 61 9.75 7.23 6.42
CA THR A 61 9.70 8.26 7.47
C THR A 61 9.12 7.69 8.76
N ASP A 62 9.36 8.35 9.91
CA ASP A 62 8.76 7.97 11.19
C ASP A 62 7.22 7.86 11.13
N LYS A 63 6.58 8.64 10.26
CA LYS A 63 5.13 8.58 10.06
C LYS A 63 4.73 7.33 9.32
N GLN A 64 5.46 6.96 8.28
CA GLN A 64 5.23 5.74 7.51
C GLN A 64 5.52 4.48 8.34
N LEU A 65 6.56 4.52 9.18
CA LEU A 65 6.84 3.42 10.12
C LEU A 65 5.69 3.19 11.12
N LYS A 66 5.04 4.27 11.57
CA LYS A 66 3.83 4.13 12.41
C LYS A 66 2.63 3.57 11.66
N GLN A 67 2.52 3.81 10.34
CA GLN A 67 1.49 3.20 9.52
C GLN A 67 1.81 1.74 9.22
N ALA A 68 3.09 1.41 9.08
CA ALA A 68 3.57 0.07 8.83
C ALA A 68 3.34 -0.91 10.00
N ASP A 69 3.38 -0.43 11.24
CA ASP A 69 3.07 -1.21 12.45
C ASP A 69 1.54 -1.47 12.54
N ILE A 70 1.04 -2.36 11.67
CA ILE A 70 -0.40 -2.61 11.54
C ILE A 70 -0.97 -3.36 12.74
N ASN A 71 -0.17 -4.19 13.42
CA ASN A 71 -0.57 -4.93 14.61
C ASN A 71 -0.41 -4.11 15.91
N GLN A 72 0.25 -2.93 15.83
CA GLN A 72 0.48 -1.99 16.92
C GLN A 72 1.27 -2.59 18.11
N ASP A 73 2.22 -3.48 17.82
CA ASP A 73 3.10 -4.05 18.85
C ASP A 73 4.37 -3.20 19.11
N GLY A 74 4.59 -2.17 18.30
CA GLY A 74 5.69 -1.23 18.40
C GLY A 74 6.94 -1.66 17.62
N VAL A 75 6.87 -2.74 16.86
CA VAL A 75 7.96 -3.26 16.04
C VAL A 75 7.47 -3.44 14.61
N VAL A 76 8.16 -2.86 13.64
CA VAL A 76 7.85 -3.11 12.21
C VAL A 76 8.65 -4.32 11.76
N ASP A 77 7.97 -5.45 11.53
CA ASP A 77 8.59 -6.71 11.15
C ASP A 77 7.81 -7.46 10.05
N GLN A 78 8.19 -8.71 9.78
CA GLN A 78 7.57 -9.54 8.76
C GLN A 78 6.06 -9.78 9.01
N THR A 79 5.65 -9.80 10.28
CA THR A 79 4.24 -10.00 10.64
C THR A 79 3.38 -8.85 10.10
N ASP A 80 3.89 -7.61 10.16
CA ASP A 80 3.19 -6.45 9.61
C ASP A 80 3.09 -6.52 8.09
N ALA A 81 4.19 -6.85 7.41
CA ALA A 81 4.18 -7.01 5.96
C ALA A 81 3.17 -8.07 5.52
N ASP A 82 3.10 -9.21 6.23
CA ASP A 82 2.16 -10.29 5.97
C ASP A 82 0.70 -9.84 6.18
N LEU A 83 0.42 -9.09 7.24
CA LEU A 83 -0.92 -8.58 7.54
C LEU A 83 -1.38 -7.53 6.52
N ILE A 84 -0.48 -6.62 6.13
CA ILE A 84 -0.77 -5.61 5.10
C ILE A 84 -1.05 -6.31 3.77
N HIS A 85 -0.21 -7.28 3.38
CA HIS A 85 -0.43 -8.05 2.15
C HIS A 85 -1.76 -8.80 2.17
N GLN A 86 -2.09 -9.47 3.29
CA GLN A 86 -3.38 -10.15 3.44
C GLN A 86 -4.54 -9.18 3.22
N GLN A 87 -4.49 -8.00 3.83
CA GLN A 87 -5.53 -7.00 3.68
C GLN A 87 -5.62 -6.44 2.25
N ALA A 88 -4.48 -6.25 1.58
CA ALA A 88 -4.44 -5.84 0.18
C ALA A 88 -5.12 -6.87 -0.73
N VAL A 89 -4.84 -8.15 -0.52
CA VAL A 89 -5.48 -9.25 -1.27
C VAL A 89 -6.98 -9.31 -1.03
N GLU A 90 -7.43 -9.13 0.22
CA GLU A 90 -8.85 -9.06 0.55
C GLU A 90 -9.55 -7.87 -0.12
N ASN A 91 -8.83 -6.76 -0.33
CA ASN A 91 -9.29 -5.59 -1.06
C ASN A 91 -9.26 -5.79 -2.60
N GLY A 92 -8.59 -6.82 -3.10
CA GLY A 92 -8.42 -7.07 -4.53
C GLY A 92 -7.33 -6.21 -5.20
N TYR A 93 -6.37 -5.70 -4.45
CA TYR A 93 -5.31 -4.80 -4.93
C TYR A 93 -3.98 -5.55 -5.08
N TRP A 94 -3.74 -6.10 -6.27
CA TRP A 94 -2.61 -6.94 -6.60
C TRP A 94 -1.43 -6.15 -7.15
N LEU A 95 -0.23 -6.44 -6.65
CA LEU A 95 0.98 -5.86 -7.20
C LEU A 95 1.17 -6.30 -8.65
N GLY A 96 1.36 -5.32 -9.55
CA GLY A 96 1.49 -5.54 -10.99
C GLY A 96 0.21 -5.40 -11.79
N ASP A 97 -0.98 -5.41 -11.16
CA ASP A 97 -2.28 -5.24 -11.80
C ASP A 97 -2.49 -3.74 -12.12
N ALA A 98 -1.97 -3.32 -13.25
CA ALA A 98 -1.96 -1.92 -13.67
C ALA A 98 -3.26 -1.46 -14.32
N ASP A 99 -4.09 -2.39 -14.83
CA ASP A 99 -5.38 -2.08 -15.43
C ASP A 99 -6.56 -2.31 -14.48
N LEU A 100 -6.30 -2.87 -13.28
CA LEU A 100 -7.27 -3.12 -12.23
C LEU A 100 -8.34 -4.17 -12.63
N ASP A 101 -7.98 -5.13 -13.48
CA ASP A 101 -8.89 -6.20 -13.89
C ASP A 101 -8.88 -7.41 -12.94
N GLY A 102 -8.02 -7.38 -11.91
CA GLY A 102 -7.85 -8.43 -10.90
C GLY A 102 -7.02 -9.61 -11.38
N LYS A 103 -6.21 -9.42 -12.43
CA LYS A 103 -5.31 -10.45 -12.97
C LYS A 103 -3.96 -9.83 -13.28
N LEU A 104 -2.91 -10.64 -13.22
CA LEU A 104 -1.61 -10.25 -13.75
C LEU A 104 -1.43 -10.84 -15.14
N SER A 105 -1.27 -9.98 -16.12
CA SER A 105 -1.24 -10.35 -17.53
C SER A 105 -0.15 -9.59 -18.32
N ILE A 106 -0.02 -9.93 -19.58
CA ILE A 106 0.86 -9.19 -20.49
C ILE A 106 0.36 -7.75 -20.74
N ASP A 107 -0.96 -7.52 -20.60
CA ASP A 107 -1.55 -6.19 -20.83
C ASP A 107 -1.11 -5.20 -19.74
N ASP A 108 -0.97 -5.65 -18.49
CA ASP A 108 -0.41 -4.86 -17.40
C ASP A 108 1.02 -4.43 -17.68
N ALA A 109 1.87 -5.37 -18.06
CA ALA A 109 3.26 -5.08 -18.41
C ALA A 109 3.34 -4.08 -19.56
N PHE A 110 2.46 -4.21 -20.55
CA PHE A 110 2.39 -3.28 -21.68
C PHE A 110 1.96 -1.87 -21.24
N GLN A 111 0.96 -1.77 -20.37
CA GLN A 111 0.51 -0.48 -19.83
C GLN A 111 1.60 0.19 -18.99
N ILE A 112 2.30 -0.56 -18.14
CA ILE A 112 3.43 -0.04 -17.36
C ILE A 112 4.54 0.47 -18.29
N ALA A 113 4.91 -0.28 -19.32
CA ALA A 113 5.92 0.14 -20.30
C ALA A 113 5.49 1.38 -21.09
N GLN A 114 4.22 1.49 -21.43
CA GLN A 114 3.67 2.70 -22.08
C GLN A 114 3.78 3.91 -21.16
N GLU A 115 3.40 3.78 -19.89
CA GLU A 115 3.45 4.88 -18.93
C GLU A 115 4.89 5.35 -18.71
N TYR A 116 5.84 4.40 -18.55
CA TYR A 116 7.26 4.72 -18.52
C TYR A 116 7.70 5.51 -19.75
N SER A 117 7.30 5.07 -20.94
CA SER A 117 7.68 5.72 -22.21
C SER A 117 7.15 7.15 -22.32
N LYS A 118 5.92 7.39 -21.86
CA LYS A 118 5.30 8.73 -21.79
C LYS A 118 6.05 9.63 -20.83
N ASN A 119 6.33 9.15 -19.62
CA ASN A 119 7.09 9.90 -18.62
C ASN A 119 8.48 10.27 -19.13
N ALA A 120 9.17 9.34 -19.77
CA ALA A 120 10.48 9.58 -20.39
C ALA A 120 10.43 10.60 -21.55
N ALA A 121 9.34 10.64 -22.33
CA ALA A 121 9.16 11.63 -23.39
C ALA A 121 8.88 13.03 -22.81
N ILE A 122 8.03 13.14 -21.79
CA ILE A 122 7.73 14.40 -21.10
C ILE A 122 9.00 14.98 -20.46
N LEU A 123 9.81 14.15 -19.81
CA LEU A 123 11.09 14.59 -19.22
C LEU A 123 12.07 15.12 -20.27
N ARG A 124 11.96 14.67 -21.53
CA ARG A 124 12.74 15.18 -22.67
C ARG A 124 12.13 16.43 -23.31
N GLY A 125 10.98 16.90 -22.80
CA GLY A 125 10.32 18.13 -23.29
C GLY A 125 9.32 17.90 -24.41
N ASP A 126 8.90 16.67 -24.68
CA ASP A 126 7.83 16.40 -25.65
C ASP A 126 6.46 16.69 -25.02
N LEU A 127 5.88 17.82 -25.39
CA LEU A 127 4.57 18.28 -24.90
C LEU A 127 3.39 17.72 -25.69
N ASN A 128 3.63 16.95 -26.73
CA ASN A 128 2.57 16.34 -27.54
C ASN A 128 2.16 14.93 -27.07
N VAL A 129 2.79 14.43 -26.02
CA VAL A 129 2.44 13.12 -25.44
C VAL A 129 1.09 13.23 -24.73
N PRO A 130 0.13 12.34 -25.01
CA PRO A 130 -1.16 12.34 -24.34
C PRO A 130 -0.99 12.19 -22.82
N TRP A 131 -1.65 13.06 -22.08
CA TRP A 131 -1.71 13.01 -20.61
C TRP A 131 -2.67 11.91 -20.14
N MET A 132 -2.38 10.66 -20.46
CA MET A 132 -3.03 9.54 -19.81
C MET A 132 -2.05 8.95 -18.81
N HIS A 133 -2.15 9.41 -17.60
CA HIS A 133 -1.38 8.88 -16.49
C HIS A 133 -2.21 7.88 -15.72
N PHE A 134 -1.52 6.92 -15.12
CA PHE A 134 -2.12 6.07 -14.12
C PHE A 134 -2.79 6.91 -13.01
N SER A 135 -3.92 6.45 -12.50
CA SER A 135 -4.42 6.91 -11.20
C SER A 135 -3.39 6.60 -10.10
N GLY A 136 -3.53 7.22 -8.93
CA GLY A 136 -2.64 6.91 -7.81
C GLY A 136 -2.60 5.41 -7.50
N LEU A 137 -3.76 4.76 -7.45
CA LEU A 137 -3.87 3.31 -7.21
C LEU A 137 -3.16 2.49 -8.30
N GLN A 138 -3.39 2.77 -9.58
CA GLN A 138 -2.71 2.08 -10.68
C GLN A 138 -1.18 2.24 -10.61
N ALA A 139 -0.74 3.46 -10.31
CA ALA A 139 0.68 3.78 -10.18
C ALA A 139 1.34 2.97 -9.06
N ASN A 140 0.67 2.81 -7.93
CA ASN A 140 1.18 2.03 -6.80
C ASN A 140 1.22 0.54 -7.12
N LEU A 141 0.18 -0.02 -7.71
CA LEU A 141 0.17 -1.43 -8.12
C LEU A 141 1.19 -1.72 -9.23
N ALA A 142 1.42 -0.77 -10.13
CA ALA A 142 2.43 -0.89 -11.17
C ALA A 142 3.88 -0.82 -10.64
N ASN A 143 4.09 -0.32 -9.42
CA ASN A 143 5.40 -0.23 -8.79
C ASN A 143 5.82 -1.54 -8.13
N THR A 144 6.15 -2.53 -8.92
CA THR A 144 6.48 -3.89 -8.48
C THR A 144 7.78 -4.01 -7.68
N THR A 145 8.61 -2.95 -7.67
CA THR A 145 9.88 -2.93 -6.95
C THR A 145 9.74 -2.53 -5.48
N GLY A 146 8.57 -2.07 -5.05
CA GLY A 146 8.31 -1.65 -3.67
C GLY A 146 9.10 -0.43 -3.21
N PHE A 147 9.56 0.42 -4.14
CA PHE A 147 10.18 1.69 -3.77
C PHE A 147 9.12 2.67 -3.26
N PRO A 148 9.39 3.43 -2.19
CA PRO A 148 8.40 4.31 -1.57
C PRO A 148 8.01 5.55 -2.41
N TYR A 149 8.47 5.65 -3.64
CA TYR A 149 8.12 6.70 -4.58
C TYR A 149 7.83 6.08 -5.95
N LEU A 150 7.01 6.74 -6.74
CA LEU A 150 6.62 6.32 -8.09
C LEU A 150 7.83 6.41 -9.05
N ASP A 151 8.82 5.60 -8.80
CA ASP A 151 10.00 5.49 -9.66
C ASP A 151 9.76 4.41 -10.71
N PHE A 152 8.96 4.77 -11.72
CA PHE A 152 8.67 3.87 -12.82
C PHE A 152 9.90 3.65 -13.67
N SER A 153 10.33 2.40 -13.73
CA SER A 153 11.34 1.93 -14.67
C SER A 153 10.76 0.83 -15.57
N LEU A 154 11.50 0.44 -16.59
CA LEU A 154 11.15 -0.74 -17.38
C LEU A 154 11.21 -2.03 -16.54
N ASP A 155 11.92 -2.03 -15.42
CA ASP A 155 12.01 -3.18 -14.54
C ASP A 155 10.63 -3.55 -13.97
N ASN A 156 9.77 -2.57 -13.70
CA ASN A 156 8.41 -2.83 -13.25
C ASN A 156 7.61 -3.65 -14.29
N ALA A 157 7.69 -3.27 -15.57
CA ALA A 157 7.06 -4.02 -16.65
C ALA A 157 7.71 -5.41 -16.84
N MET A 158 9.04 -5.48 -16.74
CA MET A 158 9.77 -6.74 -16.84
C MET A 158 9.42 -7.72 -15.73
N ASN A 159 9.20 -7.23 -14.51
CA ASN A 159 8.79 -8.03 -13.36
C ASN A 159 7.43 -8.70 -13.64
N VAL A 160 6.46 -7.94 -14.15
CA VAL A 160 5.14 -8.50 -14.52
C VAL A 160 5.27 -9.52 -15.65
N LEU A 161 6.06 -9.22 -16.70
CA LEU A 161 6.31 -10.18 -17.79
C LEU A 161 6.96 -11.47 -17.31
N GLN A 162 7.92 -11.35 -16.40
CA GLN A 162 8.61 -12.51 -15.83
C GLN A 162 7.64 -13.37 -15.01
N TYR A 163 6.84 -12.75 -14.15
CA TYR A 163 5.78 -13.44 -13.43
C TYR A 163 4.82 -14.15 -14.40
N TYR A 164 4.31 -13.43 -15.40
CA TYR A 164 3.41 -13.99 -16.41
C TYR A 164 4.04 -15.17 -17.16
N SER A 165 5.30 -15.07 -17.54
CA SER A 165 6.01 -16.14 -18.27
C SER A 165 6.15 -17.40 -17.43
N HIS A 166 6.39 -17.28 -16.12
CA HIS A 166 6.43 -18.40 -15.21
C HIS A 166 5.04 -19.07 -15.08
N CYS A 167 3.98 -18.29 -14.90
CA CYS A 167 2.62 -18.81 -14.89
C CYS A 167 2.28 -19.53 -16.20
N ALA A 168 2.65 -18.96 -17.35
CA ALA A 168 2.43 -19.57 -18.65
C ALA A 168 3.24 -20.87 -18.86
N ALA A 169 4.37 -21.00 -18.20
CA ALA A 169 5.18 -22.24 -18.18
C ALA A 169 4.62 -23.34 -17.26
N GLY A 170 3.52 -23.07 -16.57
CA GLY A 170 2.85 -24.01 -15.67
C GLY A 170 3.37 -23.99 -14.24
N HIS A 171 4.20 -23.00 -13.89
CA HIS A 171 4.53 -22.75 -12.49
C HIS A 171 3.35 -22.04 -11.84
N ASP A 172 2.67 -22.72 -10.97
CA ASP A 172 1.54 -22.16 -10.23
C ASP A 172 2.07 -21.49 -8.96
N PHE A 173 2.11 -20.15 -8.96
CA PHE A 173 2.61 -19.35 -7.83
C PHE A 173 1.64 -19.23 -6.68
N GLY A 174 0.50 -19.82 -6.75
CA GLY A 174 -0.44 -19.63 -5.67
C GLY A 174 -1.53 -20.64 -5.72
N ILE A 175 -1.48 -21.55 -4.81
CA ILE A 175 -2.62 -22.39 -4.48
C ILE A 175 -3.72 -21.54 -3.85
N SER A 176 -3.34 -20.41 -3.26
CA SER A 176 -4.29 -19.45 -2.69
C SER A 176 -4.07 -18.04 -3.24
N PRO A 177 -5.12 -17.22 -3.29
CA PRO A 177 -5.00 -15.79 -3.60
C PRO A 177 -3.93 -15.08 -2.74
N TYR A 178 -3.74 -15.50 -1.50
CA TYR A 178 -2.79 -14.90 -0.55
C TYR A 178 -1.31 -15.14 -0.88
N GLU A 179 -1.00 -16.00 -1.85
CA GLU A 179 0.37 -16.34 -2.22
C GLU A 179 0.72 -15.91 -3.65
N ARG A 180 -0.19 -15.23 -4.34
CA ARG A 180 -0.03 -14.91 -5.76
C ARG A 180 1.20 -14.06 -6.07
N ASP A 181 1.49 -13.07 -5.25
CA ASP A 181 2.59 -12.12 -5.39
C ASP A 181 3.60 -12.21 -4.22
N VAL A 182 3.72 -13.38 -3.62
CA VAL A 182 4.73 -13.67 -2.61
C VAL A 182 6.00 -14.16 -3.30
N PHE A 183 7.07 -13.42 -3.08
CA PHE A 183 8.41 -13.79 -3.55
C PHE A 183 9.27 -14.26 -2.37
N ARG A 184 10.44 -14.80 -2.68
CA ARG A 184 11.45 -15.11 -1.68
C ARG A 184 12.77 -14.52 -2.09
N ASN A 185 13.49 -13.96 -1.13
CA ASN A 185 14.86 -13.54 -1.34
C ASN A 185 15.82 -14.74 -1.37
N ALA A 186 17.10 -14.48 -1.61
CA ALA A 186 18.13 -15.54 -1.66
C ALA A 186 18.24 -16.35 -0.35
N ASP A 187 17.85 -15.78 0.79
CA ASP A 187 17.83 -16.46 2.10
C ASP A 187 16.53 -17.24 2.34
N GLY A 188 15.60 -17.25 1.37
CA GLY A 188 14.31 -17.93 1.47
C GLY A 188 13.27 -17.17 2.30
N GLN A 189 13.53 -15.95 2.70
CA GLN A 189 12.59 -15.12 3.44
C GLN A 189 11.51 -14.56 2.52
N ARG A 190 10.29 -14.47 3.02
CA ARG A 190 9.14 -13.96 2.30
C ARG A 190 9.30 -12.46 2.00
N CYS A 191 9.03 -12.04 0.77
CA CYS A 191 9.02 -10.63 0.39
C CYS A 191 7.86 -10.34 -0.58
N TYR A 192 7.38 -9.11 -0.55
CA TYR A 192 6.23 -8.64 -1.34
C TYR A 192 6.64 -7.66 -2.44
N TYR A 193 7.90 -7.65 -2.80
CA TYR A 193 8.46 -6.93 -3.93
C TYR A 193 9.27 -7.89 -4.79
N PHE A 194 9.36 -7.59 -6.07
CA PHE A 194 10.22 -8.33 -6.98
C PHE A 194 11.59 -7.66 -7.09
N ASP A 195 12.64 -8.45 -6.87
CA ASP A 195 14.01 -8.05 -7.14
C ASP A 195 14.67 -9.17 -7.97
N PRO A 196 14.95 -8.93 -9.25
CA PRO A 196 15.48 -9.98 -10.14
C PRO A 196 16.86 -10.50 -9.72
N HIS A 197 17.57 -9.79 -8.84
CA HIS A 197 18.89 -10.17 -8.37
C HIS A 197 18.86 -10.94 -7.04
N ASP A 198 17.76 -10.86 -6.30
CA ASP A 198 17.68 -11.36 -4.93
C ASP A 198 16.40 -12.13 -4.61
N SER A 199 15.35 -11.91 -5.38
CA SER A 199 14.08 -12.59 -5.18
C SER A 199 13.96 -13.81 -6.08
N ILE A 200 13.49 -14.90 -5.52
CA ILE A 200 13.07 -16.09 -6.27
C ILE A 200 11.56 -16.21 -6.15
N TYR A 201 10.92 -16.71 -7.20
CA TYR A 201 9.50 -17.02 -7.13
C TYR A 201 9.27 -18.19 -6.16
N HIS A 202 8.16 -18.14 -5.46
CA HIS A 202 7.74 -19.25 -4.64
C HIS A 202 7.20 -20.35 -5.56
N GLU A 203 8.05 -21.32 -5.88
CA GLU A 203 7.61 -22.56 -6.50
C GLU A 203 7.05 -23.47 -5.41
N ASN A 204 5.78 -23.84 -5.52
CA ASN A 204 5.23 -24.90 -4.69
C ASN A 204 5.91 -26.20 -5.10
N SER A 205 6.81 -26.68 -4.25
CA SER A 205 7.47 -27.99 -4.35
C SER A 205 6.56 -29.11 -3.88
#